data_6c0d6457636ee68636a62fb09ed13f6f
#
_entry.id   6c0d6457636ee68636a62fb09ed13f6f
#
_cell.length_a   1.000
_cell.length_b   1.000
_cell.length_c   1.000
_cell.angle_alpha   90.00
_cell.angle_beta   90.00
_cell.angle_gamma   90.00
#
_symmetry.space_group_name_H-M   'P 1'
#
loop_
_entity.id
_entity.type
_entity.pdbx_description
1 polymer ?
#
loop_
_entity_poly.entity_id
_entity_poly.type
_entity_poly.pdbx_seq_one_letter_code
_entity_poly.pdbx_strand_id
1 'polypeptide(L)'
;MKRVLIGVLAAALLQLAAFAQNGSFTVLRASDYRHYAEGFAVDELAATGKQPTDGWPWMEANIPLFDSSDKQFEEMYYFRWYAWEKHLVSTPRGYVITEWLPKPDAPDGLYGALPDAAPFHLGEARWLRNTKIAADYARIWGEPDAGARKYSFPWASSVRSVTLATGDAKLGTDLLNKLIANYAAWQASQFDVSVGLFWSIDTRDAMEKSISGDGYRPTLNSYMVADARAIAAFARGAGENAIAQEYEAKADKLEQLIEMRLWNPKDNFYEVLSPAPDSRIRKDKKFKDDGTAQRLSGVRELIGYAPWGSYVPASGHDVAWKQLFDPQGFTGRYGPTTAERRSPRFRFVSSDQCTWNGPSWPYATTQTLLALADLLNGQPQDAIGRQQYYQLFSNYVLSQHLKLPSGRTIDWIDEDLDADTDEWIAKDMLIAKQKQVGRGNYYNHSGFADPLITGLIGLRPRADAELIVNPLLPAGTWSYFAVDGLPYHGHLLAIVYDESGAHYKRGRGLMLFVDGKKIANRATLGPLKAQLER
;
A
#
# COMPACT_ATOMS: atom_id res chain seq x y z
N MET A 1 -21.70 36.43 5.82
CA MET A 1 -21.39 35.21 5.05
C MET A 1 -20.61 35.43 3.75
N LYS A 2 -20.81 36.48 2.95
CA LYS A 2 -20.04 36.71 1.69
C LYS A 2 -18.53 37.06 1.86
N ARG A 3 -18.11 37.61 3.00
CA ARG A 3 -16.71 38.01 3.24
C ARG A 3 -15.80 36.84 3.69
N VAL A 4 -16.34 35.75 4.22
CA VAL A 4 -15.57 34.58 4.66
C VAL A 4 -15.26 33.65 3.46
N LEU A 5 -16.18 33.57 2.48
CA LEU A 5 -15.94 32.77 1.26
C LEU A 5 -14.80 33.33 0.37
N ILE A 6 -14.65 34.66 0.35
CA ILE A 6 -13.61 35.31 -0.46
C ILE A 6 -12.20 35.07 0.14
N GLY A 7 -12.10 34.97 1.47
CA GLY A 7 -10.83 34.73 2.16
C GLY A 7 -10.26 33.31 1.94
N VAL A 8 -11.13 32.32 1.88
CA VAL A 8 -10.71 30.90 1.68
C VAL A 8 -10.31 30.64 0.23
N LEU A 9 -11.02 31.24 -0.74
CA LEU A 9 -10.62 31.15 -2.16
C LEU A 9 -9.29 31.90 -2.43
N ALA A 10 -9.06 33.04 -1.75
CA ALA A 10 -7.82 33.79 -1.91
C ALA A 10 -6.61 33.05 -1.30
N ALA A 11 -6.77 32.34 -0.18
CA ALA A 11 -5.70 31.54 0.42
C ALA A 11 -5.36 30.30 -0.42
N ALA A 12 -6.36 29.62 -1.01
CA ALA A 12 -6.14 28.50 -1.91
C ALA A 12 -5.49 28.93 -3.25
N LEU A 13 -5.89 30.10 -3.76
CA LEU A 13 -5.26 30.70 -4.96
C LEU A 13 -3.85 31.22 -4.69
N LEU A 14 -3.56 31.69 -3.48
CA LEU A 14 -2.21 32.10 -3.08
C LEU A 14 -1.26 30.91 -2.89
N GLN A 15 -1.72 29.76 -2.40
CA GLN A 15 -0.90 28.56 -2.35
C GLN A 15 -0.65 27.98 -3.76
N LEU A 16 -1.64 27.97 -4.65
CA LEU A 16 -1.46 27.61 -6.05
C LEU A 16 -0.58 28.61 -6.81
N ALA A 17 -0.64 29.89 -6.47
CA ALA A 17 0.22 30.92 -7.08
C ALA A 17 1.65 30.88 -6.55
N ALA A 18 1.90 30.45 -5.33
CA ALA A 18 3.25 30.27 -4.79
C ALA A 18 4.01 29.14 -5.49
N PHE A 19 3.30 28.09 -5.92
CA PHE A 19 3.89 27.04 -6.80
C PHE A 19 4.09 27.49 -8.26
N ALA A 20 3.37 28.50 -8.73
CA ALA A 20 3.44 29.00 -10.12
C ALA A 20 4.51 30.10 -10.34
N GLN A 21 5.12 30.67 -9.30
CA GLN A 21 6.06 31.80 -9.43
C GLN A 21 7.56 31.44 -9.38
N ASN A 22 7.94 30.22 -9.03
CA ASN A 22 9.30 29.77 -9.22
C ASN A 22 9.39 29.16 -10.63
N GLY A 23 10.12 29.80 -11.53
CA GLY A 23 10.36 29.33 -12.90
C GLY A 23 10.71 27.84 -12.86
N SER A 24 9.75 26.98 -13.22
CA SER A 24 9.73 25.57 -12.90
C SER A 24 10.91 24.88 -13.56
N PHE A 25 11.95 24.60 -12.77
CA PHE A 25 12.88 23.56 -13.16
C PHE A 25 12.07 22.24 -13.19
N THR A 26 11.81 21.73 -14.36
CA THR A 26 11.23 20.42 -14.56
C THR A 26 12.20 19.57 -15.35
N VAL A 27 12.33 18.31 -14.95
CA VAL A 27 13.06 17.30 -15.72
C VAL A 27 12.16 16.77 -16.84
N LEU A 28 10.87 16.56 -16.49
CA LEU A 28 9.85 15.99 -17.35
C LEU A 28 8.78 17.03 -17.71
N ARG A 29 8.19 16.91 -18.89
CA ARG A 29 7.09 17.77 -19.33
C ARG A 29 5.78 17.01 -19.31
N ALA A 30 4.78 17.50 -18.62
CA ALA A 30 3.48 16.85 -18.47
C ALA A 30 2.81 16.51 -19.82
N SER A 31 2.97 17.39 -20.83
CA SER A 31 2.43 17.16 -22.18
C SER A 31 2.93 15.86 -22.84
N ASP A 32 4.11 15.37 -22.45
CA ASP A 32 4.72 14.20 -23.07
C ASP A 32 4.04 12.89 -22.62
N TYR A 33 3.25 12.91 -21.53
CA TYR A 33 2.60 11.75 -20.92
C TYR A 33 1.07 11.73 -21.07
N ARG A 34 0.47 12.78 -21.63
CA ARG A 34 -0.97 12.88 -21.86
C ARG A 34 -1.53 11.72 -22.68
N HIS A 35 -0.74 11.23 -23.64
CA HIS A 35 -1.12 10.14 -24.53
C HIS A 35 -1.49 8.84 -23.78
N TYR A 36 -0.93 8.61 -22.57
CA TYR A 36 -1.33 7.47 -21.73
C TYR A 36 -2.79 7.56 -21.32
N ALA A 37 -3.22 8.69 -20.74
CA ALA A 37 -4.61 8.88 -20.34
C ALA A 37 -5.59 8.81 -21.52
N GLU A 38 -5.18 9.31 -22.70
CA GLU A 38 -5.97 9.21 -23.94
C GLU A 38 -6.10 7.74 -24.39
N GLY A 39 -5.02 6.95 -24.30
CA GLY A 39 -5.03 5.52 -24.60
C GLY A 39 -5.95 4.74 -23.66
N PHE A 40 -5.81 4.96 -22.35
CA PHE A 40 -6.66 4.30 -21.33
C PHE A 40 -8.15 4.64 -21.49
N ALA A 41 -8.49 5.86 -21.92
CA ALA A 41 -9.86 6.23 -22.20
C ALA A 41 -10.46 5.43 -23.38
N VAL A 42 -9.67 5.17 -24.42
CA VAL A 42 -10.07 4.30 -25.55
C VAL A 42 -10.28 2.87 -25.06
N ASP A 43 -9.40 2.37 -24.21
CA ASP A 43 -9.47 1.02 -23.64
C ASP A 43 -10.67 0.85 -22.70
N GLU A 44 -10.94 1.84 -21.85
CA GLU A 44 -12.13 1.85 -21.00
C GLU A 44 -13.43 1.81 -21.79
N LEU A 45 -13.52 2.61 -22.86
CA LEU A 45 -14.68 2.57 -23.74
C LEU A 45 -14.85 1.17 -24.36
N ALA A 46 -13.76 0.56 -24.81
CA ALA A 46 -13.79 -0.79 -25.40
C ALA A 46 -14.19 -1.86 -24.39
N ALA A 47 -13.73 -1.75 -23.13
CA ALA A 47 -14.00 -2.73 -22.07
C ALA A 47 -15.39 -2.58 -21.45
N THR A 48 -15.89 -1.36 -21.29
CA THR A 48 -17.10 -1.06 -20.50
C THR A 48 -18.29 -0.62 -21.35
N GLY A 49 -18.06 -0.20 -22.59
CA GLY A 49 -19.08 0.44 -23.45
C GLY A 49 -19.51 1.85 -22.98
N LYS A 50 -18.82 2.44 -22.00
CA LYS A 50 -19.14 3.75 -21.43
C LYS A 50 -18.06 4.76 -21.79
N GLN A 51 -18.47 5.95 -22.22
CA GLN A 51 -17.54 7.05 -22.49
C GLN A 51 -16.91 7.51 -21.17
N PRO A 52 -15.57 7.42 -20.99
CA PRO A 52 -14.92 7.91 -19.80
C PRO A 52 -14.81 9.44 -19.79
N THR A 53 -14.57 10.00 -18.62
CA THR A 53 -14.12 11.39 -18.48
C THR A 53 -12.64 11.52 -18.81
N ASP A 54 -12.21 12.72 -19.26
CA ASP A 54 -10.79 13.01 -19.44
C ASP A 54 -10.11 13.11 -18.04
N GLY A 55 -9.35 12.09 -17.66
CA GLY A 55 -8.63 12.06 -16.39
C GLY A 55 -7.33 12.87 -16.39
N TRP A 56 -6.81 13.26 -17.57
CA TRP A 56 -5.52 13.91 -17.65
C TRP A 56 -5.41 15.24 -16.89
N PRO A 57 -6.38 16.16 -16.94
CA PRO A 57 -6.28 17.42 -16.21
C PRO A 57 -6.10 17.24 -14.70
N TRP A 58 -6.73 16.20 -14.12
CA TRP A 58 -6.54 15.87 -12.72
C TRP A 58 -5.16 15.26 -12.46
N MET A 59 -4.72 14.33 -13.31
CA MET A 59 -3.40 13.70 -13.21
C MET A 59 -2.28 14.76 -13.32
N GLU A 60 -2.31 15.61 -14.35
CA GLU A 60 -1.34 16.68 -14.53
C GLU A 60 -1.23 17.61 -13.33
N ALA A 61 -2.36 17.93 -12.69
CA ALA A 61 -2.40 18.82 -11.54
C ALA A 61 -1.89 18.16 -10.24
N ASN A 62 -2.05 16.85 -10.09
CA ASN A 62 -1.92 16.20 -8.78
C ASN A 62 -0.76 15.20 -8.67
N ILE A 63 -0.42 14.42 -9.70
CA ILE A 63 0.56 13.34 -9.57
C ILE A 63 1.99 13.81 -9.87
N PRO A 64 3.03 13.22 -9.24
CA PRO A 64 4.39 13.35 -9.75
C PRO A 64 4.49 12.68 -11.12
N LEU A 65 5.32 13.21 -12.00
CA LEU A 65 5.58 12.60 -13.31
C LEU A 65 6.64 11.51 -13.18
N PHE A 66 6.51 10.45 -13.94
CA PHE A 66 7.45 9.35 -13.99
C PHE A 66 7.86 9.02 -15.42
N ASP A 67 9.16 8.80 -15.63
CA ASP A 67 9.74 8.34 -16.89
C ASP A 67 10.74 7.24 -16.62
N SER A 68 10.77 6.21 -17.46
CA SER A 68 11.79 5.16 -17.36
C SER A 68 12.12 4.55 -18.72
N SER A 69 13.27 3.86 -18.79
CA SER A 69 13.61 3.08 -19.97
C SER A 69 12.76 1.81 -20.14
N ASP A 70 12.03 1.41 -19.11
CA ASP A 70 11.06 0.33 -19.13
C ASP A 70 9.64 0.92 -19.29
N LYS A 71 9.13 0.89 -20.52
CA LYS A 71 7.86 1.52 -20.84
C LYS A 71 6.65 0.78 -20.29
N GLN A 72 6.76 -0.49 -19.92
CA GLN A 72 5.67 -1.22 -19.26
C GLN A 72 5.46 -0.69 -17.84
N PHE A 73 6.55 -0.46 -17.08
CA PHE A 73 6.46 0.18 -15.77
C PHE A 73 5.93 1.60 -15.84
N GLU A 74 6.35 2.37 -16.85
CA GLU A 74 5.88 3.74 -17.05
C GLU A 74 4.40 3.80 -17.40
N GLU A 75 3.94 3.00 -18.36
CA GLU A 75 2.53 2.89 -18.75
C GLU A 75 1.67 2.48 -17.56
N MET A 76 2.07 1.42 -16.84
CA MET A 76 1.36 0.94 -15.66
C MET A 76 1.31 1.99 -14.54
N TYR A 77 2.35 2.79 -14.33
CA TYR A 77 2.32 3.90 -13.38
C TYR A 77 1.19 4.90 -13.69
N TYR A 78 1.06 5.32 -14.95
CA TYR A 78 0.01 6.24 -15.38
C TYR A 78 -1.37 5.57 -15.38
N PHE A 79 -1.46 4.29 -15.76
CA PHE A 79 -2.71 3.53 -15.68
C PHE A 79 -3.24 3.46 -14.23
N ARG A 80 -2.37 3.19 -13.26
CA ARG A 80 -2.77 3.10 -11.85
C ARG A 80 -3.29 4.44 -11.32
N TRP A 81 -2.70 5.56 -11.71
CA TRP A 81 -3.24 6.88 -11.37
C TRP A 81 -4.55 7.20 -12.09
N TYR A 82 -4.67 6.81 -13.35
CA TYR A 82 -5.92 6.93 -14.11
C TYR A 82 -7.06 6.13 -13.47
N ALA A 83 -6.78 4.90 -13.01
CA ALA A 83 -7.74 4.10 -12.27
C ALA A 83 -8.06 4.71 -10.89
N TRP A 84 -7.05 5.14 -10.14
CA TRP A 84 -7.18 5.68 -8.79
C TRP A 84 -8.02 6.96 -8.74
N GLU A 85 -7.86 7.87 -9.69
CA GLU A 85 -8.63 9.12 -9.77
C GLU A 85 -10.15 8.87 -9.78
N LYS A 86 -10.60 7.82 -10.44
CA LYS A 86 -12.02 7.45 -10.52
C LYS A 86 -12.65 7.17 -9.16
N HIS A 87 -11.84 6.80 -8.19
CA HIS A 87 -12.26 6.47 -6.83
C HIS A 87 -12.27 7.68 -5.88
N LEU A 88 -11.79 8.83 -6.32
CA LEU A 88 -11.77 10.04 -5.49
C LEU A 88 -13.16 10.67 -5.42
N VAL A 89 -13.67 10.86 -4.18
CA VAL A 89 -14.97 11.45 -3.90
C VAL A 89 -14.80 12.70 -3.05
N SER A 90 -15.34 13.82 -3.51
CA SER A 90 -15.50 15.01 -2.67
C SER A 90 -16.80 14.93 -1.89
N THR A 91 -16.71 15.01 -0.57
CA THR A 91 -17.87 14.91 0.35
C THR A 91 -17.97 16.14 1.24
N PRO A 92 -19.11 16.35 1.94
CA PRO A 92 -19.21 17.43 2.94
C PRO A 92 -18.19 17.32 4.08
N ARG A 93 -17.61 16.13 4.31
CA ARG A 93 -16.58 15.88 5.36
C ARG A 93 -15.15 15.86 4.82
N GLY A 94 -14.94 16.18 3.55
CA GLY A 94 -13.65 16.18 2.88
C GLY A 94 -13.54 15.09 1.81
N TYR A 95 -12.32 14.84 1.33
CA TYR A 95 -12.06 13.80 0.34
C TYR A 95 -12.12 12.41 0.94
N VAL A 96 -12.71 11.48 0.17
CA VAL A 96 -12.79 10.05 0.47
C VAL A 96 -12.32 9.28 -0.75
N ILE A 97 -11.69 8.15 -0.53
CA ILE A 97 -11.23 7.23 -1.58
C ILE A 97 -12.02 5.94 -1.44
N THR A 98 -12.71 5.54 -2.52
CA THR A 98 -13.50 4.31 -2.54
C THR A 98 -12.69 3.14 -3.07
N GLU A 99 -13.12 1.94 -2.77
CA GLU A 99 -12.50 0.70 -3.24
C GLU A 99 -13.13 0.23 -4.55
N TRP A 100 -14.45 0.42 -4.73
CA TRP A 100 -15.22 -0.08 -5.88
C TRP A 100 -15.83 1.01 -6.76
N LEU A 101 -16.14 0.61 -8.03
CA LEU A 101 -16.99 1.37 -8.95
C LEU A 101 -18.19 0.47 -9.39
N PRO A 102 -19.40 1.01 -9.56
CA PRO A 102 -19.79 2.37 -9.20
C PRO A 102 -19.66 2.58 -7.70
N LYS A 103 -19.38 3.83 -7.30
CA LYS A 103 -19.30 4.22 -5.89
C LYS A 103 -20.56 3.75 -5.19
N PRO A 104 -20.50 2.84 -4.22
CA PRO A 104 -21.71 2.36 -3.58
C PRO A 104 -22.41 3.50 -2.86
N ASP A 105 -23.73 3.61 -3.03
CA ASP A 105 -24.58 4.32 -2.08
C ASP A 105 -24.53 3.50 -0.79
N ALA A 106 -23.54 3.75 0.03
CA ALA A 106 -23.11 2.94 1.15
C ALA A 106 -24.18 2.08 1.85
N PRO A 107 -23.97 0.74 1.97
CA PRO A 107 -24.05 0.22 3.33
C PRO A 107 -22.70 -0.20 3.89
N ASP A 108 -21.64 -0.28 3.08
CA ASP A 108 -20.40 -0.95 3.49
C ASP A 108 -19.34 -0.04 4.11
N GLY A 109 -19.46 1.27 3.98
CA GLY A 109 -18.54 2.23 4.59
C GLY A 109 -19.02 3.67 4.44
N LEU A 110 -18.45 4.60 5.21
CA LEU A 110 -18.78 6.00 5.10
C LEU A 110 -18.41 6.54 3.71
N TYR A 111 -19.38 6.94 2.91
CA TYR A 111 -19.21 7.34 1.51
C TYR A 111 -18.57 6.28 0.59
N GLY A 112 -18.71 4.99 0.93
CA GLY A 112 -18.12 3.89 0.16
C GLY A 112 -16.64 3.61 0.44
N ALA A 113 -16.05 4.22 1.49
CA ALA A 113 -14.70 3.89 1.94
C ALA A 113 -14.69 2.61 2.75
N LEU A 114 -13.71 1.74 2.51
CA LEU A 114 -13.47 0.52 3.27
C LEU A 114 -12.09 0.56 3.93
N PRO A 115 -11.98 0.11 5.21
CA PRO A 115 -10.73 0.28 5.96
C PRO A 115 -9.62 -0.67 5.56
N ASP A 116 -9.90 -1.82 4.94
CA ASP A 116 -8.90 -2.78 4.47
C ASP A 116 -7.96 -2.20 3.41
N ALA A 117 -8.51 -1.51 2.39
CA ALA A 117 -7.75 -0.85 1.34
C ALA A 117 -7.16 0.51 1.76
N ALA A 118 -7.62 1.10 2.87
CA ALA A 118 -7.23 2.44 3.29
C ALA A 118 -5.70 2.64 3.49
N PRO A 119 -4.91 1.66 3.97
CA PRO A 119 -3.46 1.81 4.06
C PRO A 119 -2.81 2.09 2.70
N PHE A 120 -3.25 1.40 1.65
CA PHE A 120 -2.72 1.59 0.29
C PHE A 120 -3.22 2.90 -0.31
N HIS A 121 -4.49 3.25 -0.08
CA HIS A 121 -5.02 4.55 -0.50
C HIS A 121 -4.23 5.72 0.09
N LEU A 122 -3.91 5.68 1.38
CA LEU A 122 -3.10 6.70 2.05
C LEU A 122 -1.64 6.66 1.60
N GLY A 123 -1.10 5.45 1.32
CA GLY A 123 0.22 5.25 0.73
C GLY A 123 0.35 5.92 -0.63
N GLU A 124 -0.64 5.80 -1.51
CA GLU A 124 -0.68 6.49 -2.79
C GLU A 124 -0.91 8.01 -2.62
N ALA A 125 -1.95 8.39 -1.83
CA ALA A 125 -2.38 9.78 -1.68
C ALA A 125 -1.31 10.69 -1.06
N ARG A 126 -0.36 10.15 -0.27
CA ARG A 126 0.74 10.93 0.33
C ARG A 126 1.69 11.55 -0.69
N TRP A 127 1.67 11.07 -1.95
CA TRP A 127 2.48 11.55 -3.06
C TRP A 127 1.75 12.56 -3.95
N LEU A 128 0.50 12.89 -3.66
CA LEU A 128 -0.26 13.88 -4.41
C LEU A 128 0.14 15.32 -4.02
N ARG A 129 0.22 16.22 -5.01
CA ARG A 129 0.47 17.65 -4.78
C ARG A 129 -0.62 18.29 -3.94
N ASN A 130 -1.89 17.85 -4.11
CA ASN A 130 -2.97 18.23 -3.21
C ASN A 130 -2.96 17.37 -1.94
N THR A 131 -2.13 17.75 -0.97
CA THR A 131 -1.98 17.04 0.31
C THR A 131 -3.25 16.97 1.14
N LYS A 132 -4.25 17.84 0.84
CA LYS A 132 -5.56 17.81 1.50
C LYS A 132 -6.29 16.47 1.27
N ILE A 133 -6.08 15.82 0.14
CA ILE A 133 -6.71 14.52 -0.17
C ILE A 133 -6.29 13.47 0.88
N ALA A 134 -5.00 13.30 1.09
CA ALA A 134 -4.50 12.36 2.10
C ALA A 134 -4.91 12.76 3.53
N ALA A 135 -4.84 14.05 3.86
CA ALA A 135 -5.19 14.55 5.19
C ALA A 135 -6.70 14.37 5.52
N ASP A 136 -7.58 14.68 4.59
CA ASP A 136 -9.03 14.49 4.77
C ASP A 136 -9.36 13.00 4.92
N TYR A 137 -8.80 12.13 4.05
CA TYR A 137 -9.04 10.70 4.10
C TYR A 137 -8.46 10.05 5.37
N ALA A 138 -7.34 10.57 5.88
CA ALA A 138 -6.81 10.14 7.17
C ALA A 138 -7.74 10.53 8.35
N ARG A 139 -8.38 11.70 8.29
CA ARG A 139 -9.27 12.21 9.35
C ARG A 139 -10.63 11.51 9.38
N ILE A 140 -11.16 11.12 8.21
CA ILE A 140 -12.52 10.54 8.12
C ILE A 140 -12.66 9.27 8.96
N TRP A 141 -11.60 8.49 9.10
CA TRP A 141 -11.57 7.26 9.90
C TRP A 141 -11.76 7.48 11.41
N GLY A 142 -11.58 8.71 11.87
CA GLY A 142 -11.90 9.12 13.24
C GLY A 142 -13.35 9.49 13.49
N GLU A 143 -14.21 9.41 12.47
CA GLU A 143 -15.66 9.65 12.63
C GLU A 143 -16.34 8.38 13.17
N PRO A 144 -17.36 8.53 14.05
CA PRO A 144 -18.01 7.40 14.70
C PRO A 144 -18.63 6.39 13.73
N ASP A 145 -19.08 6.85 12.57
CA ASP A 145 -19.76 6.08 11.54
C ASP A 145 -18.82 5.58 10.43
N ALA A 146 -17.52 5.88 10.49
CA ALA A 146 -16.56 5.47 9.47
C ALA A 146 -16.27 3.96 9.45
N GLY A 147 -16.46 3.28 10.59
CA GLY A 147 -16.27 1.84 10.66
C GLY A 147 -14.81 1.37 10.57
N ALA A 148 -13.85 2.17 11.08
CA ALA A 148 -12.40 1.90 11.01
C ALA A 148 -11.97 0.52 11.51
N ARG A 149 -12.81 -0.23 12.24
CA ARG A 149 -12.55 -1.58 12.74
C ARG A 149 -13.40 -2.66 12.08
N LYS A 150 -14.05 -2.37 10.96
CA LYS A 150 -14.72 -3.42 10.17
C LYS A 150 -13.72 -4.45 9.64
N TYR A 151 -12.54 -3.97 9.24
CA TYR A 151 -11.39 -4.78 8.81
C TYR A 151 -10.14 -4.42 9.63
N SER A 152 -9.12 -5.25 9.56
CA SER A 152 -7.80 -4.98 10.13
C SER A 152 -7.17 -3.81 9.39
N PHE A 153 -6.98 -2.70 10.09
CA PHE A 153 -6.51 -1.44 9.52
C PHE A 153 -5.49 -0.77 10.45
N PRO A 154 -4.24 -0.58 10.03
CA PRO A 154 -3.22 0.12 10.80
C PRO A 154 -3.40 1.64 10.64
N TRP A 155 -4.47 2.20 11.23
CA TRP A 155 -4.83 3.58 11.01
C TRP A 155 -3.77 4.57 11.48
N ALA A 156 -3.22 4.40 12.68
CA ALA A 156 -2.21 5.31 13.22
C ALA A 156 -0.91 5.24 12.39
N SER A 157 -0.51 4.06 11.96
CA SER A 157 0.65 3.85 11.10
C SER A 157 0.44 4.48 9.71
N SER A 158 -0.77 4.35 9.16
CA SER A 158 -1.13 4.97 7.87
C SER A 158 -1.11 6.50 7.95
N VAL A 159 -1.65 7.10 9.04
CA VAL A 159 -1.51 8.55 9.32
C VAL A 159 -0.04 8.94 9.40
N ARG A 160 0.78 8.13 10.09
CA ARG A 160 2.21 8.40 10.18
C ARG A 160 2.90 8.37 8.82
N SER A 161 2.54 7.44 7.94
CA SER A 161 3.09 7.37 6.59
C SER A 161 2.83 8.66 5.80
N VAL A 162 1.62 9.24 5.95
CA VAL A 162 1.28 10.55 5.36
C VAL A 162 2.12 11.66 5.97
N THR A 163 2.23 11.74 7.30
CA THR A 163 3.01 12.79 7.96
C THR A 163 4.50 12.73 7.62
N LEU A 164 5.07 11.53 7.44
CA LEU A 164 6.46 11.35 7.03
C LEU A 164 6.74 11.80 5.59
N ALA A 165 5.76 11.75 4.70
CA ALA A 165 5.91 12.23 3.33
C ALA A 165 5.62 13.73 3.20
N THR A 166 4.57 14.20 3.86
CA THR A 166 4.12 15.61 3.72
C THR A 166 4.87 16.59 4.64
N GLY A 167 5.49 16.10 5.73
CA GLY A 167 6.05 16.94 6.78
C GLY A 167 4.98 17.54 7.73
N ASP A 168 3.70 17.23 7.53
CA ASP A 168 2.59 17.74 8.38
C ASP A 168 2.47 16.93 9.69
N ALA A 169 3.40 17.18 10.62
CA ALA A 169 3.36 16.55 11.94
C ALA A 169 2.06 16.87 12.72
N LYS A 170 1.41 18.01 12.41
CA LYS A 170 0.18 18.42 13.08
C LYS A 170 -0.98 17.48 12.81
N LEU A 171 -1.06 16.88 11.64
CA LEU A 171 -2.11 15.89 11.33
C LEU A 171 -2.12 14.75 12.36
N GLY A 172 -0.97 14.21 12.71
CA GLY A 172 -0.86 13.10 13.67
C GLY A 172 -1.17 13.53 15.10
N THR A 173 -0.70 14.72 15.53
CA THR A 173 -0.97 15.24 16.89
C THR A 173 -2.45 15.63 17.07
N ASP A 174 -3.09 16.19 16.04
CA ASP A 174 -4.53 16.51 16.07
C ASP A 174 -5.40 15.23 16.18
N LEU A 175 -4.94 14.11 15.61
CA LEU A 175 -5.66 12.85 15.64
C LEU A 175 -5.32 11.97 16.87
N LEU A 176 -4.30 12.32 17.67
CA LEU A 176 -3.73 11.45 18.71
C LEU A 176 -4.79 10.81 19.61
N ASN A 177 -5.71 11.58 20.16
CA ASN A 177 -6.77 11.07 21.05
C ASN A 177 -7.71 10.08 20.34
N LYS A 178 -8.02 10.30 19.06
CA LYS A 178 -8.86 9.39 18.25
C LYS A 178 -8.09 8.09 17.94
N LEU A 179 -6.80 8.17 17.65
CA LEU A 179 -5.93 7.00 17.42
C LEU A 179 -5.79 6.15 18.67
N ILE A 180 -5.58 6.77 19.84
CA ILE A 180 -5.56 6.11 21.16
C ILE A 180 -6.90 5.39 21.41
N ALA A 181 -8.01 6.08 21.19
CA ALA A 181 -9.35 5.50 21.38
C ALA A 181 -9.60 4.31 20.43
N ASN A 182 -9.15 4.38 19.18
CA ASN A 182 -9.26 3.28 18.22
C ASN A 182 -8.42 2.08 18.67
N TYR A 183 -7.18 2.29 19.11
CA TYR A 183 -6.31 1.23 19.63
C TYR A 183 -6.93 0.56 20.86
N ALA A 184 -7.42 1.35 21.82
CA ALA A 184 -8.09 0.84 23.02
C ALA A 184 -9.35 0.03 22.69
N ALA A 185 -10.10 0.43 21.65
CA ALA A 185 -11.28 -0.31 21.21
C ALA A 185 -10.92 -1.65 20.54
N TRP A 186 -9.78 -1.75 19.81
CA TRP A 186 -9.23 -3.04 19.38
C TRP A 186 -8.83 -3.91 20.57
N GLN A 187 -8.16 -3.34 21.60
CA GLN A 187 -7.80 -4.08 22.80
C GLN A 187 -9.04 -4.62 23.53
N ALA A 188 -10.07 -3.81 23.68
CA ALA A 188 -11.29 -4.22 24.38
C ALA A 188 -12.04 -5.36 23.68
N SER A 189 -12.00 -5.41 22.34
CA SER A 189 -12.79 -6.36 21.54
C SER A 189 -12.02 -7.59 21.07
N GLN A 190 -10.75 -7.44 20.69
CA GLN A 190 -9.98 -8.48 20.01
C GLN A 190 -8.73 -8.96 20.79
N PHE A 191 -8.35 -8.32 21.90
CA PHE A 191 -7.16 -8.75 22.64
C PHE A 191 -7.45 -9.88 23.61
N ASP A 192 -6.72 -10.98 23.50
CA ASP A 192 -6.76 -12.08 24.45
C ASP A 192 -5.62 -11.94 25.46
N VAL A 193 -5.97 -11.55 26.69
CA VAL A 193 -5.02 -11.33 27.78
C VAL A 193 -4.26 -12.62 28.14
N SER A 194 -4.88 -13.80 27.99
CA SER A 194 -4.27 -15.09 28.34
C SER A 194 -3.15 -15.49 27.37
N VAL A 195 -3.25 -15.05 26.11
CA VAL A 195 -2.27 -15.30 25.06
C VAL A 195 -1.38 -14.08 24.83
N GLY A 196 -1.90 -12.88 25.06
CA GLY A 196 -1.22 -11.61 24.83
C GLY A 196 -1.22 -11.17 23.36
N LEU A 197 -2.12 -11.71 22.54
CA LEU A 197 -2.24 -11.43 21.12
C LEU A 197 -3.65 -10.96 20.76
N PHE A 198 -3.74 -10.26 19.64
CA PHE A 198 -5.02 -9.91 19.01
C PHE A 198 -5.49 -11.06 18.12
N TRP A 199 -6.77 -11.42 18.23
CA TRP A 199 -7.41 -12.40 17.36
C TRP A 199 -8.26 -11.72 16.29
N SER A 200 -8.38 -12.35 15.12
CA SER A 200 -9.25 -11.91 14.04
C SER A 200 -9.90 -13.10 13.35
N ILE A 201 -11.03 -12.86 12.69
CA ILE A 201 -11.56 -13.76 11.68
C ILE A 201 -10.91 -13.44 10.34
N ASP A 202 -10.79 -14.43 9.45
CA ASP A 202 -10.15 -14.28 8.14
C ASP A 202 -10.81 -13.17 7.30
N THR A 203 -12.13 -13.10 7.29
CA THR A 203 -12.92 -12.07 6.59
C THR A 203 -12.58 -10.65 7.07
N ARG A 204 -12.25 -10.46 8.36
CA ARG A 204 -11.86 -9.14 8.86
C ARG A 204 -10.46 -8.71 8.41
N ASP A 205 -9.61 -9.65 8.06
CA ASP A 205 -8.32 -9.35 7.42
C ASP A 205 -8.46 -9.12 5.90
N ALA A 206 -9.69 -9.08 5.37
CA ALA A 206 -10.00 -9.08 3.94
C ALA A 206 -9.43 -10.31 3.21
N MET A 207 -9.41 -11.47 3.88
CA MET A 207 -8.80 -12.72 3.41
C MET A 207 -9.78 -13.89 3.53
N GLU A 208 -10.95 -13.71 2.95
CA GLU A 208 -12.05 -14.67 3.02
C GLU A 208 -11.61 -16.05 2.54
N LYS A 209 -11.94 -17.08 3.33
CA LYS A 209 -11.61 -18.47 3.01
C LYS A 209 -10.11 -18.75 2.88
N SER A 210 -9.30 -18.04 3.63
CA SER A 210 -7.89 -18.38 3.81
C SER A 210 -7.76 -19.82 4.36
N ILE A 211 -6.64 -20.48 4.05
CA ILE A 211 -6.44 -21.88 4.47
C ILE A 211 -6.32 -21.99 5.99
N SER A 212 -5.64 -21.04 6.62
CA SER A 212 -5.43 -21.00 8.07
C SER A 212 -6.67 -20.60 8.86
N GLY A 213 -7.63 -19.89 8.23
CA GLY A 213 -8.88 -19.47 8.87
C GLY A 213 -8.70 -18.44 9.97
N ASP A 214 -9.61 -18.51 10.97
CA ASP A 214 -9.70 -17.58 12.09
C ASP A 214 -8.66 -17.90 13.16
N GLY A 215 -8.16 -16.86 13.86
CA GLY A 215 -7.20 -17.05 14.96
C GLY A 215 -6.39 -15.81 15.30
N TYR A 216 -5.24 -16.01 15.95
CA TYR A 216 -4.25 -14.97 16.16
C TYR A 216 -3.43 -14.84 14.87
N ARG A 217 -3.79 -13.86 14.05
CA ARG A 217 -3.28 -13.71 12.69
C ARG A 217 -2.06 -12.76 12.67
N PRO A 218 -1.02 -13.05 11.88
CA PRO A 218 0.15 -12.18 11.73
C PRO A 218 -0.23 -10.76 11.33
N THR A 219 -1.23 -10.58 10.44
CA THR A 219 -1.66 -9.27 9.90
C THR A 219 -2.09 -8.31 11.01
N LEU A 220 -3.17 -8.65 11.75
CA LEU A 220 -3.70 -7.75 12.79
C LEU A 220 -2.66 -7.47 13.88
N ASN A 221 -1.91 -8.50 14.30
CA ASN A 221 -0.90 -8.31 15.34
C ASN A 221 0.23 -7.38 14.91
N SER A 222 0.72 -7.50 13.69
CA SER A 222 1.73 -6.59 13.12
C SER A 222 1.20 -5.17 12.98
N TYR A 223 -0.04 -5.01 12.54
CA TYR A 223 -0.69 -3.71 12.43
C TYR A 223 -0.81 -3.02 13.79
N MET A 224 -1.11 -3.78 14.85
CA MET A 224 -1.19 -3.22 16.20
C MET A 224 0.19 -2.81 16.76
N VAL A 225 1.28 -3.49 16.37
CA VAL A 225 2.66 -3.03 16.66
C VAL A 225 2.93 -1.70 15.95
N ALA A 226 2.65 -1.62 14.65
CA ALA A 226 2.87 -0.42 13.86
C ALA A 226 2.05 0.78 14.38
N ASP A 227 0.78 0.54 14.76
CA ASP A 227 -0.10 1.56 15.33
C ASP A 227 0.41 2.05 16.70
N ALA A 228 0.85 1.14 17.57
CA ALA A 228 1.42 1.52 18.86
C ALA A 228 2.67 2.40 18.69
N ARG A 229 3.59 2.03 17.80
CA ARG A 229 4.77 2.84 17.48
C ARG A 229 4.42 4.20 16.87
N ALA A 230 3.39 4.27 16.02
CA ALA A 230 2.91 5.52 15.44
C ALA A 230 2.29 6.44 16.51
N ILE A 231 1.44 5.90 17.41
CA ILE A 231 0.87 6.64 18.54
C ILE A 231 1.99 7.17 19.45
N ALA A 232 2.98 6.34 19.78
CA ALA A 232 4.13 6.76 20.58
C ALA A 232 4.89 7.92 19.95
N ALA A 233 5.09 7.89 18.63
CA ALA A 233 5.76 8.97 17.91
C ALA A 233 4.95 10.27 17.92
N PHE A 234 3.62 10.21 17.73
CA PHE A 234 2.75 11.39 17.78
C PHE A 234 2.63 11.94 19.20
N ALA A 235 2.54 11.09 20.22
CA ALA A 235 2.54 11.49 21.63
C ALA A 235 3.84 12.21 21.99
N ARG A 236 4.99 11.72 21.55
CA ARG A 236 6.29 12.39 21.74
C ARG A 236 6.31 13.75 21.05
N GLY A 237 5.79 13.85 19.82
CA GLY A 237 5.66 15.11 19.09
C GLY A 237 4.72 16.12 19.78
N ALA A 238 3.72 15.65 20.54
CA ALA A 238 2.81 16.45 21.34
C ALA A 238 3.34 16.78 22.75
N GLY A 239 4.50 16.26 23.14
CA GLY A 239 5.05 16.40 24.50
C GLY A 239 4.47 15.45 25.55
N GLU A 240 3.61 14.50 25.14
CA GLU A 240 2.94 13.53 26.00
C GLU A 240 3.84 12.30 26.25
N ASN A 241 4.96 12.50 26.93
CA ASN A 241 6.02 11.50 27.09
C ASN A 241 5.57 10.22 27.80
N ALA A 242 4.64 10.31 28.77
CA ALA A 242 4.11 9.14 29.47
C ALA A 242 3.30 8.24 28.52
N ILE A 243 2.48 8.83 27.66
CA ILE A 243 1.72 8.10 26.63
C ILE A 243 2.71 7.48 25.61
N ALA A 244 3.75 8.21 25.21
CA ALA A 244 4.76 7.70 24.30
C ALA A 244 5.44 6.43 24.86
N GLN A 245 5.86 6.46 26.12
CA GLN A 245 6.48 5.31 26.80
C GLN A 245 5.52 4.13 26.95
N GLU A 246 4.25 4.38 27.28
CA GLU A 246 3.24 3.34 27.38
C GLU A 246 3.07 2.60 26.05
N TYR A 247 2.94 3.34 24.94
CA TYR A 247 2.70 2.73 23.64
C TYR A 247 3.95 2.08 23.04
N GLU A 248 5.14 2.57 23.33
CA GLU A 248 6.38 1.85 23.02
C GLU A 248 6.44 0.51 23.75
N ALA A 249 6.17 0.48 25.04
CA ALA A 249 6.16 -0.76 25.82
C ALA A 249 5.10 -1.76 25.32
N LYS A 250 3.93 -1.27 24.86
CA LYS A 250 2.91 -2.12 24.21
C LYS A 250 3.42 -2.72 22.89
N ALA A 251 4.09 -1.93 22.06
CA ALA A 251 4.67 -2.39 20.80
C ALA A 251 5.73 -3.44 21.03
N ASP A 252 6.71 -3.17 21.91
CA ASP A 252 7.82 -4.08 22.23
C ASP A 252 7.33 -5.41 22.79
N LYS A 253 6.34 -5.36 23.68
CA LYS A 253 5.74 -6.59 24.26
C LYS A 253 5.01 -7.40 23.20
N LEU A 254 4.23 -6.75 22.34
CA LEU A 254 3.48 -7.44 21.29
C LEU A 254 4.42 -8.04 20.25
N GLU A 255 5.49 -7.33 19.87
CA GLU A 255 6.54 -7.83 18.98
C GLU A 255 7.16 -9.13 19.54
N GLN A 256 7.58 -9.15 20.80
CA GLN A 256 8.12 -10.35 21.44
C GLN A 256 7.13 -11.53 21.43
N LEU A 257 5.83 -11.25 21.58
CA LEU A 257 4.80 -12.29 21.57
C LEU A 257 4.50 -12.80 20.15
N ILE A 258 4.58 -11.95 19.11
CA ILE A 258 4.50 -12.37 17.71
C ILE A 258 5.66 -13.34 17.40
N GLU A 259 6.88 -12.95 17.76
CA GLU A 259 8.08 -13.77 17.59
C GLU A 259 7.95 -15.14 18.28
N MET A 260 7.52 -15.13 19.52
CA MET A 260 7.44 -16.35 20.34
C MET A 260 6.32 -17.29 19.92
N ARG A 261 5.18 -16.75 19.43
CA ARG A 261 3.94 -17.51 19.29
C ARG A 261 3.47 -17.71 17.84
N LEU A 262 3.84 -16.82 16.93
CA LEU A 262 3.42 -16.92 15.54
C LEU A 262 4.53 -17.39 14.59
N TRP A 263 5.79 -17.29 14.99
CA TRP A 263 6.89 -17.89 14.25
C TRP A 263 6.89 -19.41 14.38
N ASN A 264 6.77 -20.12 13.26
CA ASN A 264 6.91 -21.57 13.22
C ASN A 264 8.36 -21.96 12.82
N PRO A 265 9.20 -22.40 13.76
CA PRO A 265 10.59 -22.75 13.43
C PRO A 265 10.73 -23.97 12.53
N LYS A 266 9.71 -24.84 12.44
CA LYS A 266 9.67 -25.99 11.55
C LYS A 266 9.51 -25.56 10.09
N ASP A 267 8.62 -24.58 9.88
CA ASP A 267 8.28 -24.08 8.55
C ASP A 267 9.07 -22.82 8.19
N ASN A 268 9.81 -22.24 9.17
CA ASN A 268 10.51 -20.96 9.03
C ASN A 268 9.58 -19.88 8.47
N PHE A 269 8.42 -19.69 9.11
CA PHE A 269 7.40 -18.76 8.63
C PHE A 269 6.48 -18.29 9.76
N TYR A 270 5.91 -17.08 9.65
CA TYR A 270 4.85 -16.65 10.56
C TYR A 270 3.51 -17.23 10.12
N GLU A 271 2.81 -17.85 11.05
CA GLU A 271 1.57 -18.56 10.79
C GLU A 271 0.46 -18.11 11.73
N VAL A 272 -0.78 -18.42 11.37
CA VAL A 272 -1.93 -18.21 12.23
C VAL A 272 -1.91 -19.24 13.37
N LEU A 273 -2.06 -18.75 14.60
CA LEU A 273 -2.22 -19.60 15.78
C LEU A 273 -3.71 -19.75 16.09
N SER A 274 -4.21 -20.99 16.13
CA SER A 274 -5.60 -21.25 16.55
C SER A 274 -5.79 -21.01 18.04
N PRO A 275 -6.98 -20.57 18.50
CA PRO A 275 -7.25 -20.42 19.94
C PRO A 275 -7.30 -21.76 20.67
N ALA A 276 -7.07 -21.76 21.98
CA ALA A 276 -7.29 -22.93 22.82
C ALA A 276 -8.76 -23.38 22.80
N PRO A 277 -9.07 -24.69 22.95
CA PRO A 277 -10.45 -25.21 22.89
C PRO A 277 -11.42 -24.58 23.89
N ASP A 278 -10.92 -24.17 25.04
CA ASP A 278 -11.68 -23.52 26.13
C ASP A 278 -11.71 -21.99 26.01
N SER A 279 -11.07 -21.42 24.99
CA SER A 279 -11.01 -19.98 24.77
C SER A 279 -12.40 -19.39 24.58
N ARG A 280 -12.62 -18.20 25.22
CA ARG A 280 -13.84 -17.40 25.01
C ARG A 280 -14.04 -17.01 23.51
N ILE A 281 -12.95 -16.95 22.73
CA ILE A 281 -12.97 -16.59 21.32
C ILE A 281 -13.80 -17.57 20.51
N ARG A 282 -13.69 -18.88 20.80
CA ARG A 282 -14.49 -19.92 20.14
C ARG A 282 -16.00 -19.82 20.40
N LYS A 283 -16.40 -19.04 21.42
CA LYS A 283 -17.80 -18.73 21.73
C LYS A 283 -18.33 -17.51 20.98
N ASP A 284 -17.45 -16.75 20.29
CA ASP A 284 -17.88 -15.64 19.44
C ASP A 284 -18.63 -16.20 18.22
N LYS A 285 -19.81 -15.64 17.94
CA LYS A 285 -20.68 -16.11 16.84
C LYS A 285 -20.06 -15.96 15.45
N LYS A 286 -19.04 -15.10 15.32
CA LYS A 286 -18.32 -14.86 14.05
C LYS A 286 -17.14 -15.80 13.88
N PHE A 287 -16.64 -16.41 14.94
CA PHE A 287 -15.52 -17.35 14.91
C PHE A 287 -15.97 -18.69 14.34
N LYS A 288 -15.27 -19.15 13.31
CA LYS A 288 -15.50 -20.48 12.72
C LYS A 288 -14.65 -21.51 13.45
N ASP A 289 -15.24 -22.12 14.49
CA ASP A 289 -14.57 -23.16 15.26
C ASP A 289 -14.46 -24.46 14.46
N ASP A 290 -13.24 -24.90 14.19
CA ASP A 290 -12.94 -26.17 13.52
C ASP A 290 -12.66 -27.33 14.50
N GLY A 291 -12.80 -27.08 15.82
CA GLY A 291 -12.57 -28.07 16.88
C GLY A 291 -11.10 -28.43 17.13
N THR A 292 -10.15 -27.74 16.48
CA THR A 292 -8.72 -28.07 16.61
C THR A 292 -8.14 -27.63 17.96
N ALA A 293 -7.09 -28.33 18.42
CA ALA A 293 -6.28 -27.88 19.56
C ALA A 293 -5.53 -26.58 19.19
N GLN A 294 -5.10 -25.82 20.23
CA GLN A 294 -4.26 -24.65 19.99
C GLN A 294 -2.95 -25.07 19.30
N ARG A 295 -2.74 -24.59 18.07
CA ARG A 295 -1.56 -24.89 17.27
C ARG A 295 -1.37 -23.85 16.16
N LEU A 296 -0.16 -23.75 15.66
CA LEU A 296 0.12 -23.06 14.40
C LEU A 296 -0.51 -23.83 13.23
N SER A 297 -0.91 -23.10 12.19
CA SER A 297 -1.71 -23.63 11.07
C SER A 297 -1.00 -24.71 10.27
N GLY A 298 0.33 -24.69 10.23
CA GLY A 298 1.16 -25.58 9.42
C GLY A 298 1.00 -25.32 7.93
N VAL A 299 0.61 -24.10 7.55
CA VAL A 299 0.54 -23.63 6.17
C VAL A 299 1.08 -22.21 6.08
N ARG A 300 1.91 -21.97 5.08
CA ARG A 300 2.40 -20.63 4.77
C ARG A 300 1.37 -19.91 3.88
N GLU A 301 1.01 -18.71 4.27
CA GLU A 301 0.18 -17.77 3.49
C GLU A 301 0.88 -16.42 3.42
N LEU A 302 0.65 -15.63 2.37
CA LEU A 302 1.36 -14.35 2.17
C LEU A 302 1.25 -13.39 3.36
N ILE A 303 0.19 -13.49 4.15
CA ILE A 303 0.04 -12.72 5.40
C ILE A 303 1.18 -12.92 6.39
N GLY A 304 1.89 -14.05 6.30
CA GLY A 304 3.09 -14.29 7.10
C GLY A 304 4.26 -13.36 6.77
N TYR A 305 4.19 -12.58 5.68
CA TYR A 305 5.14 -11.50 5.40
C TYR A 305 4.74 -10.15 6.02
N ALA A 306 3.50 -9.99 6.50
CA ALA A 306 3.03 -8.74 7.11
C ALA A 306 3.92 -8.23 8.28
N PRO A 307 4.53 -9.10 9.13
CA PRO A 307 5.42 -8.64 10.19
C PRO A 307 6.59 -7.76 9.71
N TRP A 308 7.13 -8.01 8.51
CA TRP A 308 8.23 -7.19 7.97
C TRP A 308 7.81 -5.75 7.65
N GLY A 309 6.58 -5.52 7.21
CA GLY A 309 6.02 -4.17 7.02
C GLY A 309 5.81 -3.38 8.32
N SER A 310 6.02 -4.02 9.48
CA SER A 310 5.97 -3.41 10.81
C SER A 310 7.31 -3.48 11.56
N TYR A 311 8.37 -3.91 10.89
CA TYR A 311 9.73 -4.11 11.44
C TYR A 311 9.77 -5.03 12.67
N VAL A 312 8.87 -6.02 12.70
CA VAL A 312 8.77 -6.98 13.82
C VAL A 312 9.87 -8.05 13.79
N PRO A 313 10.24 -8.66 12.63
CA PRO A 313 11.00 -9.89 12.64
C PRO A 313 12.41 -9.78 13.20
N ALA A 314 12.78 -10.77 14.00
CA ALA A 314 14.14 -10.95 14.48
C ALA A 314 15.13 -11.29 13.36
N SER A 315 16.41 -11.07 13.62
CA SER A 315 17.49 -11.47 12.71
C SER A 315 17.47 -12.99 12.47
N GLY A 316 17.61 -13.40 11.21
CA GLY A 316 17.60 -14.80 10.79
C GLY A 316 16.22 -15.32 10.34
N HIS A 317 15.14 -14.58 10.52
CA HIS A 317 13.84 -14.94 10.00
C HIS A 317 13.65 -14.60 8.51
N ASP A 318 14.57 -13.86 7.93
CA ASP A 318 14.64 -13.55 6.49
C ASP A 318 14.66 -14.81 5.60
N VAL A 319 15.04 -15.97 6.13
CA VAL A 319 14.92 -17.28 5.45
C VAL A 319 13.49 -17.56 4.93
N ALA A 320 12.45 -17.00 5.56
CA ALA A 320 11.07 -17.09 5.12
C ALA A 320 10.87 -16.60 3.68
N TRP A 321 11.64 -15.59 3.25
CA TRP A 321 11.51 -14.98 1.94
C TRP A 321 11.95 -15.87 0.78
N LYS A 322 12.68 -16.97 1.05
CA LYS A 322 13.01 -17.98 0.04
C LYS A 322 11.74 -18.65 -0.51
N GLN A 323 10.65 -18.70 0.27
CA GLN A 323 9.38 -19.28 -0.16
C GLN A 323 8.69 -18.47 -1.26
N LEU A 324 8.97 -17.17 -1.36
CA LEU A 324 8.35 -16.29 -2.36
C LEU A 324 8.65 -16.73 -3.80
N PHE A 325 9.83 -17.29 -4.04
CA PHE A 325 10.29 -17.75 -5.36
C PHE A 325 10.49 -19.27 -5.44
N ASP A 326 10.05 -20.01 -4.41
CA ASP A 326 9.99 -21.46 -4.46
C ASP A 326 8.82 -21.90 -5.36
N PRO A 327 9.01 -22.79 -6.36
CA PRO A 327 7.94 -23.30 -7.20
C PRO A 327 6.79 -24.00 -6.43
N GLN A 328 7.08 -24.54 -5.25
CA GLN A 328 6.09 -25.12 -4.34
C GLN A 328 5.64 -24.14 -3.24
N GLY A 329 6.25 -22.96 -3.19
CA GLY A 329 5.89 -21.84 -2.33
C GLY A 329 4.85 -20.93 -2.99
N PHE A 330 5.21 -19.65 -3.19
CA PHE A 330 4.28 -18.63 -3.68
C PHE A 330 4.52 -18.18 -5.13
N THR A 331 5.43 -18.84 -5.85
CA THR A 331 5.79 -18.41 -7.21
C THR A 331 4.60 -18.46 -8.15
N GLY A 332 4.35 -17.33 -8.85
CA GLY A 332 3.43 -17.20 -9.97
C GLY A 332 3.97 -16.18 -10.98
N ARG A 333 3.66 -16.37 -12.25
CA ARG A 333 4.10 -15.48 -13.33
C ARG A 333 3.42 -14.10 -13.23
N TYR A 334 2.17 -14.09 -12.79
CA TYR A 334 1.31 -12.92 -12.71
C TYR A 334 1.03 -12.53 -11.25
N GLY A 335 2.08 -12.57 -10.42
CA GLY A 335 2.02 -12.27 -9.01
C GLY A 335 2.12 -13.51 -8.11
N PRO A 336 2.38 -13.32 -6.82
CA PRO A 336 2.51 -14.42 -5.88
C PRO A 336 1.13 -15.01 -5.56
N THR A 337 1.08 -16.32 -5.33
CA THR A 337 -0.14 -16.97 -4.81
C THR A 337 -0.35 -16.58 -3.34
N THR A 338 -1.60 -16.45 -2.90
CA THR A 338 -1.93 -16.10 -1.50
C THR A 338 -1.61 -17.19 -0.49
N ALA A 339 -1.53 -18.44 -0.94
CA ALA A 339 -1.12 -19.60 -0.15
C ALA A 339 -0.05 -20.40 -0.88
N GLU A 340 0.78 -21.14 -0.13
CA GLU A 340 1.83 -21.99 -0.72
C GLU A 340 1.21 -23.14 -1.54
N ARG A 341 1.80 -23.41 -2.71
CA ARG A 341 1.34 -24.42 -3.66
C ARG A 341 1.41 -25.85 -3.13
N ARG A 342 2.33 -26.13 -2.19
CA ARG A 342 2.46 -27.46 -1.55
C ARG A 342 1.32 -27.81 -0.61
N SER A 343 0.47 -26.85 -0.25
CA SER A 343 -0.67 -27.13 0.63
C SER A 343 -1.70 -28.00 -0.09
N PRO A 344 -2.19 -29.10 0.51
CA PRO A 344 -3.24 -29.92 -0.09
C PRO A 344 -4.59 -29.19 -0.23
N ARG A 345 -4.71 -28.00 0.41
CA ARG A 345 -5.90 -27.13 0.31
C ARG A 345 -5.70 -25.97 -0.67
N PHE A 346 -4.58 -25.93 -1.39
CA PHE A 346 -4.33 -24.93 -2.43
C PHE A 346 -5.32 -25.06 -3.60
N ARG A 347 -5.93 -23.96 -4.00
CA ARG A 347 -6.90 -23.92 -5.11
C ARG A 347 -6.93 -22.53 -5.74
N PHE A 348 -6.93 -22.45 -7.06
CA PHE A 348 -7.21 -21.20 -7.78
C PHE A 348 -8.70 -20.94 -7.94
N VAL A 349 -9.52 -21.96 -8.06
CA VAL A 349 -10.96 -21.84 -8.32
C VAL A 349 -11.76 -22.19 -7.08
N SER A 350 -12.70 -21.32 -6.73
CA SER A 350 -13.65 -21.49 -5.65
C SER A 350 -15.09 -21.27 -6.17
N SER A 351 -16.08 -21.68 -5.37
CA SER A 351 -17.49 -21.34 -5.61
C SER A 351 -17.83 -19.87 -5.32
N ASP A 352 -16.87 -19.09 -4.86
CA ASP A 352 -17.02 -17.70 -4.43
C ASP A 352 -15.98 -16.82 -5.10
N GLN A 353 -16.31 -15.55 -5.33
CA GLN A 353 -15.41 -14.58 -5.96
C GLN A 353 -14.29 -14.08 -5.03
N CYS A 354 -14.43 -14.21 -3.71
CA CYS A 354 -13.41 -13.78 -2.75
C CYS A 354 -12.79 -15.00 -2.09
N THR A 355 -11.62 -15.45 -2.56
CA THR A 355 -10.90 -16.58 -1.98
C THR A 355 -9.41 -16.33 -1.88
N TRP A 356 -8.84 -16.67 -0.72
CA TRP A 356 -7.44 -16.44 -0.39
C TRP A 356 -6.66 -17.75 -0.18
N ASN A 357 -7.07 -18.79 -0.89
CA ASN A 357 -6.47 -20.12 -0.79
C ASN A 357 -5.61 -20.51 -1.99
N GLY A 358 -5.17 -19.53 -2.76
CA GLY A 358 -4.35 -19.79 -3.95
C GLY A 358 -4.28 -18.64 -4.96
N PRO A 359 -5.39 -17.97 -5.35
CA PRO A 359 -5.35 -16.89 -6.33
C PRO A 359 -4.35 -15.81 -5.97
N SER A 360 -3.78 -15.15 -6.97
CA SER A 360 -3.01 -13.92 -6.76
C SER A 360 -3.96 -12.74 -6.56
N TRP A 361 -3.62 -11.88 -5.61
CA TRP A 361 -4.37 -10.66 -5.31
C TRP A 361 -3.45 -9.43 -5.41
N PRO A 362 -3.81 -8.39 -6.18
CA PRO A 362 -3.08 -7.12 -6.18
C PRO A 362 -2.87 -6.53 -4.78
N TYR A 363 -3.85 -6.70 -3.89
CA TYR A 363 -3.77 -6.37 -2.47
C TYR A 363 -2.56 -7.04 -1.79
N ALA A 364 -2.51 -8.37 -1.83
CA ALA A 364 -1.46 -9.16 -1.18
C ALA A 364 -0.08 -8.92 -1.81
N THR A 365 -0.05 -8.72 -3.13
CA THR A 365 1.18 -8.39 -3.87
C THR A 365 1.73 -7.04 -3.41
N THR A 366 0.87 -6.01 -3.27
CA THR A 366 1.27 -4.70 -2.73
C THR A 366 1.81 -4.82 -1.30
N GLN A 367 1.09 -5.54 -0.42
CA GLN A 367 1.52 -5.75 0.96
C GLN A 367 2.90 -6.44 1.02
N THR A 368 3.11 -7.45 0.14
CA THR A 368 4.37 -8.18 0.06
C THR A 368 5.51 -7.31 -0.49
N LEU A 369 5.25 -6.47 -1.52
CA LEU A 369 6.22 -5.52 -2.05
C LEU A 369 6.69 -4.53 -0.99
N LEU A 370 5.76 -3.95 -0.23
CA LEU A 370 6.09 -2.99 0.83
C LEU A 370 6.91 -3.66 1.95
N ALA A 371 6.49 -4.86 2.39
CA ALA A 371 7.20 -5.61 3.41
C ALA A 371 8.62 -6.02 2.96
N LEU A 372 8.78 -6.43 1.69
CA LEU A 372 10.08 -6.75 1.11
C LEU A 372 10.98 -5.51 0.98
N ALA A 373 10.41 -4.36 0.61
CA ALA A 373 11.16 -3.11 0.56
C ALA A 373 11.66 -2.70 1.95
N ASP A 374 10.87 -2.92 2.99
CA ASP A 374 11.27 -2.64 4.37
C ASP A 374 12.37 -3.59 4.85
N LEU A 375 12.29 -4.88 4.54
CA LEU A 375 13.39 -5.83 4.81
C LEU A 375 14.69 -5.39 4.13
N LEU A 376 14.64 -5.15 2.81
CA LEU A 376 15.83 -4.84 2.01
C LEU A 376 16.49 -3.50 2.37
N ASN A 377 15.75 -2.60 3.00
CA ASN A 377 16.25 -1.32 3.47
C ASN A 377 16.58 -1.30 4.98
N GLY A 378 16.03 -2.22 5.76
CA GLY A 378 16.07 -2.17 7.22
C GLY A 378 17.08 -3.11 7.86
N GLN A 379 17.30 -4.30 7.31
CA GLN A 379 18.09 -5.35 7.96
C GLN A 379 19.15 -5.95 7.01
N PRO A 380 20.40 -6.12 7.48
CA PRO A 380 21.39 -6.93 6.75
C PRO A 380 20.91 -8.39 6.69
N GLN A 381 20.79 -8.95 5.50
CA GLN A 381 20.37 -10.32 5.25
C GLN A 381 20.86 -10.77 3.85
N ASP A 382 20.85 -12.07 3.58
CA ASP A 382 21.31 -12.69 2.32
C ASP A 382 20.30 -13.66 1.70
N ALA A 383 19.10 -13.78 2.28
CA ALA A 383 18.07 -14.69 1.81
C ALA A 383 17.42 -14.25 0.50
N ILE A 384 17.32 -12.93 0.29
CA ILE A 384 16.64 -12.32 -0.86
C ILE A 384 17.30 -10.97 -1.20
N GLY A 385 17.20 -10.52 -2.46
CA GLY A 385 17.88 -9.31 -2.92
C GLY A 385 17.04 -8.44 -3.86
N ARG A 386 17.68 -7.39 -4.37
CA ARG A 386 17.06 -6.42 -5.29
C ARG A 386 16.53 -7.06 -6.57
N GLN A 387 17.20 -8.12 -7.06
CA GLN A 387 16.75 -8.83 -8.26
C GLN A 387 15.37 -9.47 -8.05
N GLN A 388 15.13 -10.06 -6.88
CA GLN A 388 13.87 -10.66 -6.52
C GLN A 388 12.79 -9.60 -6.27
N TYR A 389 13.13 -8.45 -5.69
CA TYR A 389 12.21 -7.32 -5.58
C TYR A 389 11.73 -6.85 -6.96
N TYR A 390 12.67 -6.63 -7.88
CA TYR A 390 12.37 -6.24 -9.25
C TYR A 390 11.52 -7.29 -9.97
N GLN A 391 11.84 -8.58 -9.80
CA GLN A 391 11.07 -9.67 -10.39
C GLN A 391 9.62 -9.71 -9.87
N LEU A 392 9.44 -9.60 -8.54
CA LEU A 392 8.09 -9.53 -7.95
C LEU A 392 7.30 -8.37 -8.51
N PHE A 393 7.92 -7.19 -8.63
CA PHE A 393 7.26 -6.01 -9.15
C PHE A 393 6.97 -6.13 -10.65
N SER A 394 7.88 -6.72 -11.43
CA SER A 394 7.64 -7.01 -12.86
C SER A 394 6.47 -7.98 -13.05
N ASN A 395 6.38 -9.02 -12.22
CA ASN A 395 5.22 -9.93 -12.23
C ASN A 395 3.92 -9.18 -11.89
N TYR A 396 3.99 -8.19 -10.99
CA TYR A 396 2.84 -7.34 -10.65
C TYR A 396 2.45 -6.42 -11.81
N VAL A 397 3.41 -5.86 -12.56
CA VAL A 397 3.12 -5.12 -13.80
C VAL A 397 2.43 -6.02 -14.82
N LEU A 398 2.97 -7.23 -15.04
CA LEU A 398 2.40 -8.20 -15.99
C LEU A 398 0.99 -8.66 -15.62
N SER A 399 0.61 -8.64 -14.34
CA SER A 399 -0.70 -9.10 -13.89
C SER A 399 -1.84 -8.10 -14.16
N GLN A 400 -1.52 -6.87 -14.55
CA GLN A 400 -2.55 -5.81 -14.65
C GLN A 400 -3.01 -5.59 -16.08
N HIS A 401 -3.49 -6.67 -16.71
CA HIS A 401 -4.00 -6.65 -18.07
C HIS A 401 -5.31 -7.42 -18.17
N LEU A 402 -6.07 -7.15 -19.22
CA LEU A 402 -7.29 -7.87 -19.59
C LEU A 402 -7.29 -8.14 -21.09
N LYS A 403 -7.50 -9.39 -21.47
CA LYS A 403 -7.73 -9.77 -22.86
C LYS A 403 -9.20 -9.62 -23.19
N LEU A 404 -9.53 -8.68 -24.07
CA LEU A 404 -10.90 -8.47 -24.54
C LEU A 404 -11.33 -9.58 -25.51
N PRO A 405 -12.66 -9.80 -25.71
CA PRO A 405 -13.17 -10.74 -26.69
C PRO A 405 -12.70 -10.47 -28.14
N SER A 406 -12.31 -9.23 -28.43
CA SER A 406 -11.70 -8.83 -29.72
C SER A 406 -10.30 -9.40 -29.94
N GLY A 407 -9.67 -9.96 -28.90
CA GLY A 407 -8.27 -10.39 -28.88
C GLY A 407 -7.28 -9.28 -28.49
N ARG A 408 -7.72 -8.02 -28.33
CA ARG A 408 -6.89 -6.92 -27.84
C ARG A 408 -6.61 -7.10 -26.35
N THR A 409 -5.36 -6.90 -25.90
CA THR A 409 -4.98 -6.78 -24.50
C THR A 409 -4.95 -5.31 -24.11
N ILE A 410 -5.51 -4.96 -22.96
CA ILE A 410 -5.59 -3.63 -22.39
C ILE A 410 -5.07 -3.63 -20.96
N ASP A 411 -4.67 -2.46 -20.44
CA ASP A 411 -4.38 -2.29 -19.03
C ASP A 411 -5.66 -2.42 -18.20
N TRP A 412 -5.57 -3.20 -17.12
CA TRP A 412 -6.72 -3.54 -16.30
C TRP A 412 -6.32 -3.91 -14.89
N ILE A 413 -7.21 -3.68 -13.93
CA ILE A 413 -7.12 -4.20 -12.57
C ILE A 413 -8.50 -4.62 -12.09
N ASP A 414 -8.58 -5.77 -11.41
CA ASP A 414 -9.77 -6.35 -10.80
C ASP A 414 -9.41 -6.97 -9.43
N GLU A 415 -10.23 -7.86 -8.88
CA GLU A 415 -10.06 -8.41 -7.52
C GLU A 415 -8.88 -9.41 -7.45
N ASP A 416 -9.06 -10.61 -8.02
CA ASP A 416 -8.11 -11.71 -7.97
C ASP A 416 -7.96 -12.39 -9.32
N LEU A 417 -6.79 -12.98 -9.52
CA LEU A 417 -6.43 -13.61 -10.77
C LEU A 417 -5.70 -14.93 -10.54
N ASP A 418 -5.75 -15.77 -11.56
CA ASP A 418 -4.90 -16.95 -11.64
C ASP A 418 -3.44 -16.52 -11.85
N ALA A 419 -2.57 -16.90 -10.91
CA ALA A 419 -1.17 -16.48 -10.91
C ALA A 419 -0.35 -17.04 -12.09
N ASP A 420 -0.87 -18.01 -12.84
CA ASP A 420 -0.18 -18.67 -13.95
C ASP A 420 -0.73 -18.28 -15.33
N THR A 421 -2.03 -17.92 -15.43
CA THR A 421 -2.72 -17.68 -16.72
C THR A 421 -3.14 -16.22 -16.95
N ASP A 422 -3.13 -15.35 -15.91
CA ASP A 422 -3.62 -13.97 -15.97
C ASP A 422 -5.14 -13.82 -16.13
N GLU A 423 -5.90 -14.89 -15.84
CA GLU A 423 -7.36 -14.84 -15.87
C GLU A 423 -7.91 -14.22 -14.58
N TRP A 424 -8.75 -13.19 -14.70
CA TRP A 424 -9.40 -12.53 -13.57
C TRP A 424 -10.56 -13.38 -13.04
N ILE A 425 -10.32 -14.16 -12.00
CA ILE A 425 -11.23 -15.21 -11.49
C ILE A 425 -12.56 -14.61 -11.01
N ALA A 426 -12.51 -13.57 -10.17
CA ALA A 426 -13.73 -12.93 -9.67
C ALA A 426 -14.57 -12.32 -10.80
N LYS A 427 -13.93 -11.67 -11.78
CA LYS A 427 -14.58 -11.08 -12.94
C LYS A 427 -15.32 -12.13 -13.76
N ASP A 428 -14.64 -13.22 -14.10
CA ASP A 428 -15.23 -14.29 -14.91
C ASP A 428 -16.39 -14.98 -14.20
N MET A 429 -16.27 -15.18 -12.89
CA MET A 429 -17.37 -15.75 -12.08
C MET A 429 -18.58 -14.81 -12.01
N LEU A 430 -18.39 -13.50 -11.89
CA LEU A 430 -19.48 -12.53 -11.87
C LEU A 430 -20.19 -12.46 -13.22
N ILE A 431 -19.44 -12.51 -14.32
CA ILE A 431 -19.97 -12.59 -15.68
C ILE A 431 -20.79 -13.87 -15.85
N ALA A 432 -20.24 -15.03 -15.50
CA ALA A 432 -20.90 -16.32 -15.63
C ALA A 432 -22.20 -16.42 -14.81
N LYS A 433 -22.23 -15.80 -13.64
CA LYS A 433 -23.41 -15.74 -12.76
C LYS A 433 -24.39 -14.61 -13.11
N GLN A 434 -24.06 -13.75 -14.07
CA GLN A 434 -24.83 -12.54 -14.44
C GLN A 434 -25.15 -11.64 -13.24
N LYS A 435 -24.23 -11.58 -12.27
CA LYS A 435 -24.35 -10.80 -11.03
C LYS A 435 -23.29 -9.73 -10.97
N GLN A 436 -23.69 -8.49 -10.65
CA GLN A 436 -22.77 -7.38 -10.37
C GLN A 436 -21.59 -7.27 -11.37
N VAL A 437 -21.88 -7.53 -12.65
CA VAL A 437 -20.89 -7.44 -13.73
C VAL A 437 -20.23 -6.06 -13.70
N GLY A 438 -18.91 -6.02 -13.64
CA GLY A 438 -18.13 -4.77 -13.54
C GLY A 438 -17.92 -4.26 -12.11
N ARG A 439 -18.27 -5.03 -11.06
CA ARG A 439 -17.98 -4.66 -9.67
C ARG A 439 -16.49 -4.42 -9.44
N GLY A 440 -15.63 -5.30 -9.94
CA GLY A 440 -14.18 -5.23 -9.80
C GLY A 440 -13.47 -4.35 -10.83
N ASN A 441 -14.20 -3.70 -11.75
CA ASN A 441 -13.58 -2.84 -12.76
C ASN A 441 -12.78 -1.72 -12.09
N TYR A 442 -11.48 -1.61 -12.42
CA TYR A 442 -10.55 -0.64 -11.83
C TYR A 442 -10.45 -0.77 -10.29
N TYR A 443 -10.51 -1.98 -9.77
CA TYR A 443 -10.58 -2.25 -8.34
C TYR A 443 -9.43 -1.60 -7.57
N ASN A 444 -9.78 -0.74 -6.59
CA ASN A 444 -8.82 0.10 -5.89
C ASN A 444 -8.54 -0.40 -4.47
N HIS A 445 -7.95 -1.57 -4.33
CA HIS A 445 -7.59 -2.19 -3.05
C HIS A 445 -6.08 -2.42 -2.91
N SER A 446 -5.27 -1.79 -3.76
CA SER A 446 -3.83 -2.01 -3.85
C SER A 446 -3.09 -0.73 -4.24
N GLY A 447 -1.77 -0.70 -4.08
CA GLY A 447 -0.91 0.41 -4.48
C GLY A 447 0.03 0.03 -5.61
N PHE A 448 0.54 1.03 -6.32
CA PHE A 448 1.57 0.91 -7.35
C PHE A 448 2.63 2.02 -7.26
N ALA A 449 2.21 3.28 -7.21
CA ALA A 449 3.13 4.41 -7.13
C ALA A 449 3.91 4.42 -5.82
N ASP A 450 3.27 4.05 -4.71
CA ASP A 450 3.94 3.98 -3.41
C ASP A 450 5.08 2.93 -3.39
N PRO A 451 4.88 1.65 -3.71
CA PRO A 451 6.00 0.70 -3.78
C PRO A 451 7.01 1.01 -4.89
N LEU A 452 6.62 1.72 -5.96
CA LEU A 452 7.57 2.21 -6.97
C LEU A 452 8.48 3.30 -6.35
N ILE A 453 7.89 4.32 -5.73
CA ILE A 453 8.63 5.47 -5.17
C ILE A 453 9.48 5.03 -3.97
N THR A 454 8.92 4.25 -3.04
CA THR A 454 9.60 3.84 -1.80
C THR A 454 10.51 2.64 -1.96
N GLY A 455 10.27 1.81 -2.97
CA GLY A 455 11.04 0.61 -3.28
C GLY A 455 11.98 0.78 -4.46
N LEU A 456 11.49 0.70 -5.72
CA LEU A 456 12.38 0.74 -6.90
C LEU A 456 13.21 2.02 -6.95
N ILE A 457 12.59 3.19 -6.78
CA ILE A 457 13.27 4.50 -6.74
C ILE A 457 13.95 4.71 -5.40
N GLY A 458 13.34 4.22 -4.31
CA GLY A 458 13.94 4.09 -3.00
C GLY A 458 13.91 5.34 -2.12
N LEU A 459 12.98 6.28 -2.34
CA LEU A 459 12.77 7.39 -1.39
C LEU A 459 12.24 6.83 -0.06
N ARG A 460 12.98 7.10 1.03
CA ARG A 460 12.60 6.64 2.38
C ARG A 460 12.08 7.80 3.21
N PRO A 461 10.75 7.97 3.37
CA PRO A 461 10.17 9.08 4.12
C PRO A 461 10.60 9.08 5.59
N ARG A 462 10.95 10.25 6.11
CA ARG A 462 11.49 10.47 7.46
C ARG A 462 10.84 11.68 8.13
N ALA A 463 10.91 11.73 9.45
CA ALA A 463 10.43 12.88 10.22
C ALA A 463 11.47 14.01 10.34
N ASP A 464 12.74 13.71 10.09
CA ASP A 464 13.85 14.67 10.13
C ASP A 464 14.12 15.29 8.74
N ALA A 465 15.11 16.17 8.66
CA ALA A 465 15.49 16.83 7.43
C ALA A 465 16.43 15.98 6.53
N GLU A 466 16.78 14.75 6.93
CA GLU A 466 17.62 13.89 6.08
C GLU A 466 16.77 13.30 4.95
N LEU A 467 17.22 13.48 3.70
CA LEU A 467 16.69 12.79 2.53
C LEU A 467 17.51 11.55 2.25
N ILE A 468 16.85 10.39 2.18
CA ILE A 468 17.47 9.12 1.83
C ILE A 468 16.80 8.55 0.60
N VAL A 469 17.58 8.29 -0.43
CA VAL A 469 17.19 7.55 -1.63
C VAL A 469 18.05 6.29 -1.70
N ASN A 470 17.45 5.11 -1.53
CA ASN A 470 18.14 3.82 -1.62
C ASN A 470 17.41 2.92 -2.62
N PRO A 471 17.69 3.03 -3.93
CA PRO A 471 16.98 2.29 -4.96
C PRO A 471 17.12 0.79 -4.79
N LEU A 472 16.00 0.08 -4.89
CA LEU A 472 15.96 -1.38 -5.00
C LEU A 472 16.01 -1.86 -6.46
N LEU A 473 16.01 -0.94 -7.41
CA LEU A 473 16.25 -1.24 -8.82
C LEU A 473 17.66 -1.85 -8.97
N PRO A 474 17.79 -3.05 -9.56
CA PRO A 474 19.11 -3.65 -9.80
C PRO A 474 19.90 -2.83 -10.83
N ALA A 475 21.20 -2.74 -10.63
CA ALA A 475 22.07 -2.05 -11.58
C ALA A 475 22.03 -2.71 -12.98
N GLY A 476 21.98 -1.88 -14.02
CA GLY A 476 21.92 -2.35 -15.41
C GLY A 476 20.54 -2.80 -15.89
N THR A 477 19.49 -2.69 -15.03
CA THR A 477 18.12 -3.03 -15.43
C THR A 477 17.49 -1.90 -16.26
N TRP A 478 17.52 -0.68 -15.75
CA TRP A 478 17.07 0.52 -16.46
C TRP A 478 18.27 1.43 -16.77
N SER A 479 18.34 1.94 -17.97
CA SER A 479 19.39 2.89 -18.37
C SER A 479 19.09 4.31 -17.88
N TYR A 480 17.81 4.63 -17.62
CA TYR A 480 17.38 5.90 -17.04
C TYR A 480 16.02 5.76 -16.33
N PHE A 481 15.78 6.64 -15.37
CA PHE A 481 14.47 6.96 -14.80
C PHE A 481 14.45 8.38 -14.22
N ALA A 482 13.26 8.96 -14.13
CA ALA A 482 13.02 10.18 -13.38
C ALA A 482 11.65 10.12 -12.69
N VAL A 483 11.58 10.55 -11.44
CA VAL A 483 10.34 10.97 -10.76
C VAL A 483 10.46 12.45 -10.55
N ASP A 484 9.54 13.25 -11.12
CA ASP A 484 9.62 14.71 -11.13
C ASP A 484 8.37 15.37 -10.55
N GLY A 485 8.55 16.45 -9.82
CA GLY A 485 7.46 17.15 -9.15
C GLY A 485 6.85 16.36 -7.98
N LEU A 486 7.66 15.54 -7.31
CA LEU A 486 7.26 14.73 -6.16
C LEU A 486 7.19 15.60 -4.90
N PRO A 487 6.01 15.80 -4.29
CA PRO A 487 5.90 16.60 -3.07
C PRO A 487 6.53 15.88 -1.88
N TYR A 488 7.34 16.60 -1.11
CA TYR A 488 7.97 16.08 0.09
C TYR A 488 8.34 17.22 1.05
N HIS A 489 7.79 17.24 2.27
CA HIS A 489 8.05 18.24 3.31
C HIS A 489 7.89 19.70 2.84
N GLY A 490 6.91 19.96 1.98
CA GLY A 490 6.67 21.30 1.42
C GLY A 490 7.54 21.69 0.23
N HIS A 491 8.44 20.82 -0.20
CA HIS A 491 9.29 20.96 -1.38
C HIS A 491 8.79 20.11 -2.55
N LEU A 492 9.31 20.38 -3.75
CA LEU A 492 9.18 19.50 -4.92
C LEU A 492 10.51 18.82 -5.20
N LEU A 493 10.53 17.51 -5.15
CA LEU A 493 11.71 16.71 -5.46
C LEU A 493 11.71 16.28 -6.93
N ALA A 494 12.92 16.16 -7.51
CA ALA A 494 13.15 15.30 -8.68
C ALA A 494 14.27 14.31 -8.35
N ILE A 495 13.98 13.00 -8.54
CA ILE A 495 14.94 11.92 -8.38
C ILE A 495 15.22 11.37 -9.78
N VAL A 496 16.46 11.53 -10.25
CA VAL A 496 16.83 11.29 -11.64
C VAL A 496 18.02 10.33 -11.69
N TYR A 497 17.89 9.26 -12.46
CA TYR A 497 19.01 8.41 -12.83
C TYR A 497 19.18 8.45 -14.35
N ASP A 498 20.40 8.71 -14.80
CA ASP A 498 20.78 8.68 -16.23
C ASP A 498 22.16 8.05 -16.31
N GLU A 499 22.22 6.82 -16.78
CA GLU A 499 23.47 6.06 -16.84
C GLU A 499 24.50 6.73 -17.75
N SER A 500 24.06 7.28 -18.87
CA SER A 500 24.92 7.95 -19.86
C SER A 500 25.09 9.46 -19.59
N GLY A 501 24.08 10.08 -18.96
CA GLY A 501 23.94 11.53 -18.84
C GLY A 501 23.39 12.21 -20.10
N ALA A 502 23.09 11.45 -21.15
CA ALA A 502 22.64 11.99 -22.44
C ALA A 502 21.11 12.13 -22.52
N HIS A 503 20.36 11.32 -21.79
CA HIS A 503 18.90 11.27 -21.88
C HIS A 503 18.26 12.56 -21.33
N TYR A 504 18.42 12.84 -20.05
CA TYR A 504 17.87 14.06 -19.42
C TYR A 504 18.77 15.29 -19.58
N LYS A 505 20.04 15.12 -19.92
CA LYS A 505 21.04 16.21 -20.05
C LYS A 505 21.22 17.02 -18.76
N ARG A 506 21.08 16.36 -17.61
CA ARG A 506 21.24 16.95 -16.26
C ARG A 506 22.52 16.49 -15.56
N GLY A 507 23.24 15.54 -16.16
CA GLY A 507 24.42 14.87 -15.63
C GLY A 507 24.28 13.36 -15.65
N ARG A 508 25.34 12.67 -15.28
CA ARG A 508 25.42 11.20 -15.25
C ARG A 508 25.19 10.67 -13.84
N GLY A 509 24.52 9.49 -13.76
CA GLY A 509 24.30 8.77 -12.50
C GLY A 509 23.02 9.15 -11.80
N LEU A 510 22.95 8.85 -10.49
CA LEU A 510 21.78 9.19 -9.65
C LEU A 510 21.92 10.60 -9.10
N MET A 511 20.88 11.40 -9.29
CA MET A 511 20.85 12.82 -8.90
C MET A 511 19.57 13.11 -8.13
N LEU A 512 19.68 13.96 -7.11
CA LEU A 512 18.57 14.45 -6.31
C LEU A 512 18.49 15.98 -6.42
N PHE A 513 17.29 16.44 -6.79
CA PHE A 513 16.98 17.87 -6.88
C PHE A 513 15.87 18.21 -5.88
N VAL A 514 15.97 19.38 -5.27
CA VAL A 514 14.96 20.00 -4.41
C VAL A 514 14.67 21.38 -4.95
N ASP A 515 13.42 21.67 -5.29
CA ASP A 515 12.96 22.94 -5.87
C ASP A 515 13.85 23.39 -7.07
N GLY A 516 14.23 22.41 -7.88
CA GLY A 516 15.07 22.62 -9.06
C GLY A 516 16.57 22.72 -8.82
N LYS A 517 17.03 22.77 -7.58
CA LYS A 517 18.46 22.82 -7.23
C LYS A 517 18.98 21.39 -7.01
N LYS A 518 20.05 21.01 -7.71
CA LYS A 518 20.73 19.74 -7.47
C LYS A 518 21.45 19.79 -6.12
N ILE A 519 21.04 18.93 -5.18
CA ILE A 519 21.58 18.91 -3.81
C ILE A 519 22.51 17.72 -3.57
N ALA A 520 22.35 16.63 -4.33
CA ALA A 520 23.22 15.47 -4.23
C ALA A 520 23.31 14.73 -5.56
N ASN A 521 24.41 14.00 -5.75
CA ASN A 521 24.57 13.07 -6.88
C ASN A 521 25.60 11.98 -6.58
N ARG A 522 25.51 10.87 -7.33
CA ARG A 522 26.52 9.82 -7.38
C ARG A 522 26.60 9.24 -8.79
N ALA A 523 27.78 8.74 -9.17
CA ALA A 523 28.06 8.29 -10.54
C ALA A 523 27.30 7.02 -10.96
N THR A 524 26.86 6.20 -10.01
CA THR A 524 26.18 4.91 -10.26
C THR A 524 24.91 4.82 -9.43
N LEU A 525 24.00 3.92 -9.80
CA LEU A 525 22.81 3.62 -9.01
C LEU A 525 23.19 3.05 -7.63
N GLY A 526 22.54 3.54 -6.57
CA GLY A 526 22.79 3.10 -5.19
C GLY A 526 22.42 4.17 -4.16
N PRO A 527 22.68 3.92 -2.86
CA PRO A 527 22.27 4.84 -1.79
C PRO A 527 22.80 6.25 -1.96
N LEU A 528 21.92 7.24 -1.79
CA LEU A 528 22.23 8.67 -1.84
C LEU A 528 21.55 9.37 -0.67
N LYS A 529 22.29 10.26 0.02
CA LYS A 529 21.80 11.03 1.15
C LYS A 529 22.02 12.52 0.93
N ALA A 530 21.09 13.31 1.43
CA ALA A 530 21.16 14.77 1.43
C ALA A 530 20.46 15.35 2.66
N GLN A 531 20.58 16.65 2.87
CA GLN A 531 19.82 17.39 3.88
C GLN A 531 18.89 18.38 3.18
N LEU A 532 17.62 18.42 3.64
CA LEU A 532 16.70 19.50 3.27
C LEU A 532 17.15 20.78 3.99
N GLU A 533 17.30 21.85 3.25
CA GLU A 533 17.44 23.19 3.84
C GLU A 533 16.07 23.55 4.44
N ARG A 534 16.03 23.97 5.72
CA ARG A 534 14.79 24.39 6.40
C ARG A 534 14.38 25.79 5.96
#